data_449cd317d2e0335f11fbd4b22a135302
#
_entry.id   449cd317d2e0335f11fbd4b22a135302
#
_cell.length_a   1.000
_cell.length_b   1.000
_cell.length_c   1.000
_cell.angle_alpha   90.00
_cell.angle_beta   90.00
_cell.angle_gamma   90.00
#
_symmetry.space_group_name_H-M   'P 1'
#
loop_
_entity.id
_entity.type
_entity.pdbx_description
1 polymer ?
#
loop_
_entity_poly.entity_id
_entity_poly.type
_entity_poly.pdbx_seq_one_letter_code
_entity_poly.pdbx_strand_id
1 'polypeptide(L)' 'MESERTGATTYQLIVAGELDDRYGSLFEGMQMERTTGTTVLLGSVRDQAHLYGLIEQIEELGLQLVSVTQTNKVES' A
#
# COMPACT_ATOMS: atom_id res chain seq x y z
N MET A 1 14.70 21.39 1.42
CA MET A 1 14.64 20.89 1.57
C MET A 1 14.45 20.10 1.60
N GLU A 2 14.15 19.99 1.68
CA GLU A 2 13.93 19.21 1.78
C GLU A 2 13.81 18.26 1.71
N SER A 3 13.62 18.24 1.63
CA SER A 3 13.44 17.26 1.53
C SER A 3 13.56 16.56 1.67
N GLU A 4 13.44 16.42 1.94
CA GLU A 4 13.63 15.65 2.12
C GLU A 4 13.32 14.94 2.18
N ARG A 5 13.09 15.07 2.29
CA ARG A 5 12.64 14.36 2.40
C ARG A 5 12.86 13.18 2.33
N THR A 6 12.92 12.95 2.72
CA THR A 6 13.22 11.71 2.80
C THR A 6 12.76 10.85 1.72
N GLY A 7 12.13 11.14 0.80
CA GLY A 7 11.71 10.30 -0.28
C GLY A 7 10.55 9.37 -0.02
N ALA A 8 10.09 9.30 1.18
CA ALA A 8 8.95 8.44 1.46
C ALA A 8 7.67 9.08 0.93
N THR A 9 6.87 8.31 0.25
CA THR A 9 5.63 8.78 -0.33
C THR A 9 4.51 7.87 0.11
N THR A 10 3.36 8.43 0.42
CA THR A 10 2.23 7.62 0.84
C THR A 10 1.50 7.10 -0.39
N TYR A 11 1.25 5.81 -0.41
CA TYR A 11 0.52 5.16 -1.49
C TYR A 11 -0.69 4.45 -0.93
N GLN A 12 -1.71 4.37 -1.76
CA GLN A 12 -2.91 3.64 -1.44
C GLN A 12 -3.07 2.53 -2.47
N LEU A 13 -3.08 1.29 -2.00
CA LEU A 13 -3.28 0.16 -2.87
C LEU A 13 -4.63 -0.46 -2.54
N ILE A 14 -5.45 -0.69 -3.53
CA ILE A 14 -6.75 -1.30 -3.33
C ILE A 14 -6.73 -2.68 -3.94
N VAL A 15 -7.10 -3.66 -3.12
CA VAL A 15 -7.07 -5.06 -3.50
C VAL A 15 -8.48 -5.61 -3.44
N ALA A 16 -8.86 -6.44 -4.40
CA ALA A 16 -10.18 -7.06 -4.41
C ALA A 16 -10.25 -8.07 -3.27
N GLY A 17 -11.39 -8.11 -2.60
CA GLY A 17 -11.61 -9.05 -1.52
C GLY A 17 -11.32 -8.43 -0.16
N GLU A 18 -11.86 -9.05 0.87
CA GLU A 18 -11.65 -8.57 2.23
C GLU A 18 -10.59 -9.43 2.87
N LEU A 19 -9.39 -8.89 3.00
CA LEU A 19 -8.28 -9.67 3.51
C LEU A 19 -8.39 -9.92 4.99
N ASP A 20 -7.88 -11.07 5.39
CA ASP A 20 -7.85 -11.47 6.77
C ASP A 20 -6.80 -10.66 7.53
N ASP A 21 -6.95 -10.55 8.83
CA ASP A 21 -5.99 -9.81 9.66
C ASP A 21 -4.57 -10.36 9.53
N ARG A 22 -4.41 -11.63 9.28
CA ARG A 22 -3.07 -12.18 9.18
C ARG A 22 -2.28 -11.62 8.02
N TYR A 23 -2.96 -11.04 7.03
CA TYR A 23 -2.25 -10.42 5.93
C TYR A 23 -1.60 -9.11 6.36
N GLY A 24 -2.02 -8.57 7.48
CA GLY A 24 -1.42 -7.34 7.97
C GLY A 24 0.06 -7.48 8.27
N SER A 25 0.50 -8.65 8.71
CA SER A 25 1.91 -8.84 8.99
C SER A 25 2.76 -8.89 7.73
N LEU A 26 2.13 -9.16 6.58
CA LEU A 26 2.86 -9.21 5.32
C LEU A 26 3.08 -7.81 4.76
N PHE A 27 2.30 -6.85 5.22
CA PHE A 27 2.41 -5.49 4.72
C PHE A 27 2.78 -4.56 5.88
N GLU A 28 3.92 -4.85 6.48
CA GLU A 28 4.38 -4.06 7.62
C GLU A 28 4.53 -2.61 7.26
N GLY A 29 4.13 -1.77 8.17
CA GLY A 29 4.22 -0.34 7.95
C GLY A 29 3.03 0.23 7.21
N MET A 30 2.10 -0.61 6.80
CA MET A 30 0.92 -0.13 6.10
C MET A 30 -0.32 -0.40 6.93
N GLN A 31 -1.29 0.48 6.79
CA GLN A 31 -2.57 0.30 7.44
C GLN A 31 -3.47 -0.47 6.50
N MET A 32 -4.20 -1.43 7.04
CA MET A 32 -5.10 -2.22 6.25
C MET A 32 -6.52 -1.95 6.71
N GLU A 33 -7.35 -1.52 5.78
CA GLU A 33 -8.72 -1.20 6.08
C GLU A 33 -9.63 -1.97 5.12
N ARG A 34 -10.54 -2.75 5.67
CA ARG A 34 -11.45 -3.53 4.84
C ARG A 34 -12.73 -2.76 4.61
N THR A 35 -13.16 -2.76 3.37
CA THR A 35 -14.46 -2.21 3.02
C THR A 35 -15.23 -3.31 2.33
N THR A 36 -16.44 -3.02 1.91
CA THR A 36 -17.26 -4.06 1.29
C THR A 36 -16.60 -4.54 -0.01
N GLY A 37 -16.12 -5.76 0.02
CA GLY A 37 -15.56 -6.39 -1.18
C GLY A 37 -14.15 -5.98 -1.53
N THR A 38 -13.53 -5.09 -0.76
CA THR A 38 -12.16 -4.70 -1.06
C THR A 38 -11.38 -4.45 0.22
N THR A 39 -10.07 -4.34 0.07
CA THR A 39 -9.18 -3.98 1.17
C THR A 39 -8.29 -2.86 0.70
N VAL A 40 -8.15 -1.84 1.51
CA VAL A 40 -7.30 -0.70 1.20
C VAL A 40 -6.03 -0.79 2.05
N LEU A 41 -4.89 -0.73 1.38
CA LEU A 41 -3.60 -0.72 2.07
C LEU A 41 -3.03 0.69 1.90
N LEU A 42 -2.74 1.34 3.01
CA LEU A 42 -2.26 2.70 2.99
C LEU A 42 -0.98 2.82 3.79
N GLY A 43 0.05 3.35 3.22
CA GLY A 43 1.29 3.49 3.94
C GLY A 43 2.39 4.14 3.13
N SER A 44 3.52 4.32 3.78
CA SER A 44 4.67 4.96 3.16
C SER A 44 5.47 3.99 2.33
N VAL A 45 5.87 4.43 1.16
CA VAL A 45 6.69 3.64 0.26
C VAL A 45 7.98 4.42 0.04
N ARG A 46 9.11 3.77 0.30
CA ARG A 46 10.38 4.49 0.26
C ARG A 46 10.88 4.78 -1.13
N ASP A 47 10.66 3.87 -2.05
CA ASP A 47 11.10 4.04 -3.42
C ASP A 47 10.31 3.10 -4.32
N GLN A 48 10.62 3.13 -5.60
CA GLN A 48 9.90 2.32 -6.56
C GLN A 48 10.11 0.84 -6.35
N ALA A 49 11.31 0.45 -5.93
CA ALA A 49 11.58 -0.96 -5.68
C ALA A 49 10.70 -1.47 -4.55
N HIS A 50 10.50 -0.66 -3.52
CA HIS A 50 9.64 -1.03 -2.42
C HIS A 50 8.19 -1.20 -2.91
N LEU A 51 7.75 -0.28 -3.75
CA LEU A 51 6.40 -0.34 -4.29
C LEU A 51 6.21 -1.59 -5.14
N TYR A 52 7.17 -1.88 -6.01
CA TYR A 52 7.06 -3.05 -6.86
C TYR A 52 7.07 -4.33 -6.03
N GLY A 53 7.84 -4.35 -4.95
CA GLY A 53 7.84 -5.49 -4.06
C GLY A 53 6.49 -5.74 -3.42
N LEU A 54 5.80 -4.67 -3.05
CA LEU A 54 4.46 -4.80 -2.50
C LEU A 54 3.49 -5.34 -3.54
N ILE A 55 3.56 -4.83 -4.75
CA ILE A 55 2.69 -5.28 -5.83
C ILE A 55 2.96 -6.75 -6.14
N GLU A 56 4.23 -7.12 -6.19
CA GLU A 56 4.59 -8.49 -6.48
C GLU A 56 4.09 -9.43 -5.40
N GLN A 57 4.17 -8.99 -4.16
CA GLN A 57 3.69 -9.81 -3.05
C GLN A 57 2.19 -10.01 -3.14
N ILE A 58 1.46 -8.97 -3.52
CA ILE A 58 0.02 -9.07 -3.69
C ILE A 58 -0.30 -10.10 -4.76
N GLU A 59 0.44 -10.07 -5.86
CA GLU A 59 0.21 -11.02 -6.94
C GLU A 59 0.57 -12.44 -6.56
N GLU A 60 1.64 -12.60 -5.78
CA GLU A 60 2.05 -13.93 -5.36
C GLU A 60 1.04 -14.56 -4.43
N LEU A 61 0.32 -13.76 -3.69
CA LEU A 61 -0.71 -14.25 -2.80
C LEU A 61 -2.00 -14.61 -3.55
N GLY A 62 -2.02 -14.38 -4.84
CA GLY A 62 -3.21 -14.66 -5.63
C GLY A 62 -4.27 -13.59 -5.52
N LEU A 63 -3.91 -12.44 -5.00
CA LEU A 63 -4.86 -11.35 -4.84
C LEU A 63 -4.89 -10.49 -6.08
N GLN A 64 -6.01 -9.84 -6.30
CA GLN A 64 -6.15 -8.98 -7.46
C GLN A 64 -6.00 -7.53 -7.07
N LEU A 65 -4.99 -6.88 -7.61
CA LEU A 65 -4.76 -5.47 -7.33
C LEU A 65 -5.71 -4.65 -8.20
N VAL A 66 -6.51 -3.83 -7.57
CA VAL A 66 -7.48 -3.01 -8.28
C VAL A 66 -6.89 -1.67 -8.69
N SER A 67 -6.18 -1.03 -7.78
CA SER A 67 -5.59 0.26 -8.11
C SER A 67 -4.42 0.58 -7.20
N VAL A 68 -3.55 1.45 -7.70
CA VAL A 68 -2.42 1.97 -6.94
C VAL A 68 -2.44 3.47 -7.14
N THR A 69 -2.53 4.21 -6.06
CA THR A 69 -2.64 5.66 -6.13
C THR A 69 -1.66 6.30 -5.15
N GLN A 70 -0.96 7.29 -5.61
CA GLN A 70 -0.10 8.05 -4.72
C GLN A 70 -0.97 9.09 -4.04
N THR A 71 -1.01 9.07 -2.70
CA THR A 71 -1.82 10.03 -2.01
C THR A 71 -0.90 10.95 -1.30
N ASN A 72 -0.55 12.00 -1.93
CA ASN A 72 0.37 12.93 -1.37
C ASN A 72 -0.35 13.90 -0.51
N LYS A 73 -0.36 13.76 0.77
CA LYS A 73 -1.09 14.55 1.59
C LYS A 73 -0.49 15.74 1.93
N VAL A 74 0.20 16.24 1.52
CA VAL A 74 0.80 17.35 1.86
C VAL A 74 0.17 18.35 2.38
N GLU A 75 -0.02 18.65 2.90
CA GLU A 75 -0.43 19.51 3.17
C GLU A 75 0.05 20.39 3.28
N SER A 76 0.11 20.70 3.21
CA SER A 76 0.53 21.28 3.14
C SER A 76 0.90 21.76 3.33
#